data_1a306b46d01dac259c01ec2c9b28c568
#
_entry.id   1a306b46d01dac259c01ec2c9b28c568
#
_cell.length_a   1.000
_cell.length_b   1.000
_cell.length_c   1.000
_cell.angle_alpha   90.00
_cell.angle_beta   90.00
_cell.angle_gamma   90.00
#
_symmetry.space_group_name_H-M   'P 1'
#
loop_
_entity.id
_entity.type
_entity.pdbx_description
1 polymer ?
#
loop_
_entity_poly.entity_id
_entity_poly.type
_entity_poly.pdbx_seq_one_letter_code
_entity_poly.pdbx_strand_id
1 'polypeptide(L)'
;MKPSKALHSSFKAAGAAAALIGMTAFGSAHAADVSNGKALSDSHNCAACHGPGLNKPVSGEYPRLAGQHATYIYWALRQYQIGGNNPNFGRNNAIMAAQVQSLSQSDLKDLAAYIESLDGSLVLKK
;
A
#
# COMPACT_ATOMS: atom_id res chain seq x y z
N MET A 1 79.43 27.36 26.71
CA MET A 1 78.57 26.49 25.90
C MET A 1 77.47 25.93 26.78
N LYS A 2 76.24 26.41 26.65
CA LYS A 2 75.08 25.99 27.44
C LYS A 2 74.23 25.00 26.65
N PRO A 3 73.77 23.87 27.25
CA PRO A 3 72.83 23.00 26.57
C PRO A 3 71.40 23.53 26.74
N SER A 4 70.65 23.54 25.66
CA SER A 4 69.25 23.93 25.56
C SER A 4 68.34 22.89 26.23
N LYS A 5 67.44 23.39 27.05
CA LYS A 5 66.38 22.59 27.73
C LYS A 5 65.28 22.26 26.69
N ALA A 6 65.04 20.98 26.48
CA ALA A 6 63.88 20.50 25.69
C ALA A 6 62.62 20.65 26.53
N LEU A 7 61.66 21.37 25.95
CA LEU A 7 60.31 21.55 26.53
C LEU A 7 59.45 20.37 26.08
N HIS A 8 59.10 19.50 27.02
CA HIS A 8 58.11 18.44 26.73
C HIS A 8 56.69 19.03 26.88
N SER A 9 56.06 19.22 25.74
CA SER A 9 54.64 19.57 25.66
C SER A 9 53.80 18.29 25.69
N SER A 10 53.12 18.04 26.82
CA SER A 10 52.19 16.94 26.95
C SER A 10 50.84 17.32 26.29
N PHE A 11 50.59 16.81 25.09
CA PHE A 11 49.27 16.87 24.48
C PHE A 11 48.34 15.84 25.13
N LYS A 12 47.42 16.31 25.96
CA LYS A 12 46.28 15.52 26.42
C LYS A 12 45.28 15.40 25.29
N ALA A 13 45.19 14.24 24.64
CA ALA A 13 44.16 13.91 23.69
C ALA A 13 42.84 13.71 24.42
N ALA A 14 41.94 14.68 24.33
CA ALA A 14 40.55 14.52 24.74
C ALA A 14 39.81 13.77 23.62
N GLY A 15 39.51 12.49 23.86
CA GLY A 15 38.70 11.68 22.97
C GLY A 15 37.24 12.09 23.07
N ALA A 16 36.72 12.80 22.09
CA ALA A 16 35.29 13.02 21.91
C ALA A 16 34.69 11.78 21.22
N ALA A 17 34.05 10.93 22.00
CA ALA A 17 33.23 9.83 21.47
C ALA A 17 31.94 10.43 20.90
N ALA A 18 31.87 10.61 19.57
CA ALA A 18 30.64 10.97 18.90
C ALA A 18 29.77 9.71 18.81
N ALA A 19 28.74 9.63 19.68
CA ALA A 19 27.70 8.62 19.58
C ALA A 19 26.81 8.93 18.37
N LEU A 20 27.01 8.21 17.27
CA LEU A 20 26.11 8.21 16.13
C LEU A 20 24.82 7.46 16.54
N ILE A 21 23.82 8.20 17.00
CA ILE A 21 22.47 7.67 17.19
C ILE A 21 21.87 7.53 15.78
N GLY A 22 22.01 6.34 15.21
CA GLY A 22 21.31 5.98 13.97
C GLY A 22 19.82 5.92 14.24
N MET A 23 19.07 6.97 13.85
CA MET A 23 17.62 6.92 13.77
C MET A 23 17.25 5.96 12.63
N THR A 24 17.03 4.69 12.96
CA THR A 24 16.36 3.76 12.07
C THR A 24 14.90 4.19 12.01
N ALA A 25 14.52 4.94 10.97
CA ALA A 25 13.13 5.17 10.63
C ALA A 25 12.54 3.82 10.21
N PHE A 26 11.98 3.07 11.16
CA PHE A 26 11.09 1.96 10.85
C PHE A 26 9.87 2.56 10.18
N GLY A 27 9.83 2.48 8.84
CA GLY A 27 8.63 2.77 8.10
C GLY A 27 7.52 1.89 8.66
N SER A 28 6.52 2.49 9.30
CA SER A 28 5.35 1.77 9.80
C SER A 28 4.70 1.09 8.62
N ALA A 29 4.78 -0.24 8.54
CA ALA A 29 3.98 -1.02 7.62
C ALA A 29 2.51 -0.77 8.02
N HIS A 30 1.79 0.02 7.20
CA HIS A 30 0.38 0.27 7.44
C HIS A 30 -0.38 -1.04 7.25
N ALA A 31 -0.96 -1.56 8.33
CA ALA A 31 -1.91 -2.66 8.25
C ALA A 31 -3.17 -2.15 7.52
N ALA A 32 -3.71 -2.97 6.62
CA ALA A 32 -4.89 -2.58 5.86
C ALA A 32 -6.10 -2.35 6.80
N ASP A 33 -6.80 -1.23 6.58
CA ASP A 33 -7.97 -0.82 7.36
C ASP A 33 -9.26 -1.19 6.62
N VAL A 34 -9.93 -2.24 7.11
CA VAL A 34 -11.21 -2.71 6.56
C VAL A 34 -12.31 -1.66 6.67
N SER A 35 -12.30 -0.84 7.72
CA SER A 35 -13.29 0.23 7.93
C SER A 35 -13.12 1.35 6.89
N ASN A 36 -11.87 1.78 6.63
CA ASN A 36 -11.58 2.71 5.56
C ASN A 36 -11.92 2.11 4.19
N GLY A 37 -11.61 0.85 3.96
CA GLY A 37 -11.97 0.13 2.73
C GLY A 37 -13.48 0.13 2.47
N LYS A 38 -14.29 -0.06 3.52
CA LYS A 38 -15.75 0.08 3.41
C LYS A 38 -16.16 1.50 3.02
N ALA A 39 -15.63 2.52 3.70
CA ALA A 39 -15.94 3.91 3.42
C ALA A 39 -15.57 4.30 1.97
N LEU A 40 -14.44 3.81 1.48
CA LEU A 40 -14.00 3.98 0.08
C LEU A 40 -14.98 3.30 -0.89
N SER A 41 -15.40 2.07 -0.61
CA SER A 41 -16.39 1.36 -1.44
C SER A 41 -17.72 2.12 -1.54
N ASP A 42 -18.17 2.70 -0.43
CA ASP A 42 -19.41 3.47 -0.37
C ASP A 42 -19.25 4.82 -1.13
N SER A 43 -18.18 5.55 -0.89
CA SER A 43 -17.94 6.86 -1.52
C SER A 43 -17.71 6.78 -3.03
N HIS A 44 -17.11 5.70 -3.52
CA HIS A 44 -16.92 5.42 -4.93
C HIS A 44 -18.10 4.66 -5.55
N ASN A 45 -19.16 4.39 -4.78
CA ASN A 45 -20.37 3.73 -5.22
C ASN A 45 -20.13 2.40 -5.96
N CYS A 46 -19.22 1.58 -5.45
CA CYS A 46 -18.82 0.32 -6.09
C CYS A 46 -20.02 -0.63 -6.28
N ALA A 47 -20.98 -0.60 -5.36
CA ALA A 47 -22.19 -1.41 -5.40
C ALA A 47 -23.12 -1.06 -6.58
N ALA A 48 -23.00 0.11 -7.19
CA ALA A 48 -23.81 0.47 -8.36
C ALA A 48 -23.63 -0.49 -9.54
N CYS A 49 -22.44 -1.06 -9.69
CA CYS A 49 -22.12 -2.02 -10.74
C CYS A 49 -21.96 -3.43 -10.18
N HIS A 50 -21.22 -3.58 -9.07
CA HIS A 50 -20.92 -4.89 -8.48
C HIS A 50 -22.06 -5.44 -7.60
N GLY A 51 -23.11 -4.64 -7.42
CA GLY A 51 -24.35 -5.00 -6.74
C GLY A 51 -24.22 -5.01 -5.20
N PRO A 52 -25.33 -5.25 -4.51
CA PRO A 52 -25.37 -5.29 -3.06
C PRO A 52 -24.36 -6.29 -2.48
N GLY A 53 -23.61 -5.85 -1.45
CA GLY A 53 -22.55 -6.65 -0.85
C GLY A 53 -21.43 -7.03 -1.81
N LEU A 54 -21.30 -6.34 -2.95
CA LEU A 54 -20.33 -6.62 -4.02
C LEU A 54 -20.37 -8.07 -4.54
N ASN A 55 -21.53 -8.73 -4.42
CA ASN A 55 -21.72 -10.15 -4.75
C ASN A 55 -22.88 -10.41 -5.74
N LYS A 56 -23.69 -9.40 -6.04
CA LYS A 56 -24.85 -9.51 -6.94
C LYS A 56 -24.78 -8.45 -8.02
N PRO A 57 -23.85 -8.57 -8.99
CA PRO A 57 -23.64 -7.57 -10.02
C PRO A 57 -24.91 -7.31 -10.81
N VAL A 58 -25.07 -6.06 -11.27
CA VAL A 58 -26.26 -5.62 -12.01
C VAL A 58 -26.33 -6.18 -13.42
N SER A 59 -25.20 -6.65 -13.97
CA SER A 59 -25.14 -7.40 -15.22
C SER A 59 -24.00 -8.43 -15.18
N GLY A 60 -24.02 -9.37 -16.14
CA GLY A 60 -22.97 -10.41 -16.25
C GLY A 60 -21.59 -9.88 -16.63
N GLU A 61 -21.48 -8.62 -17.06
CA GLU A 61 -20.21 -7.98 -17.41
C GLU A 61 -19.40 -7.52 -16.18
N TYR A 62 -20.09 -7.32 -15.05
CA TYR A 62 -19.43 -6.91 -13.81
C TYR A 62 -19.12 -8.14 -12.95
N PRO A 63 -17.88 -8.27 -12.45
CA PRO A 63 -17.51 -9.41 -11.62
C PRO A 63 -18.12 -9.32 -10.22
N ARG A 64 -18.35 -10.48 -9.61
CA ARG A 64 -18.53 -10.60 -8.17
C ARG A 64 -17.19 -10.39 -7.49
N LEU A 65 -17.15 -9.64 -6.41
CA LEU A 65 -15.91 -9.28 -5.72
C LEU A 65 -15.83 -9.87 -4.31
N ALA A 66 -16.96 -9.95 -3.60
CA ALA A 66 -17.00 -10.35 -2.19
C ALA A 66 -16.29 -11.70 -1.95
N GLY A 67 -15.40 -11.71 -0.96
CA GLY A 67 -14.62 -12.89 -0.58
C GLY A 67 -13.42 -13.20 -1.48
N GLN A 68 -13.13 -12.36 -2.49
CA GLN A 68 -11.93 -12.52 -3.31
C GLN A 68 -10.68 -12.12 -2.51
N HIS A 69 -9.56 -12.80 -2.73
CA HIS A 69 -8.29 -12.51 -2.06
C HIS A 69 -7.85 -11.06 -2.18
N ALA A 70 -7.50 -10.43 -1.06
CA ALA A 70 -7.05 -9.03 -1.02
C ALA A 70 -5.85 -8.78 -1.94
N THR A 71 -4.89 -9.68 -1.98
CA THR A 71 -3.74 -9.56 -2.88
C THR A 71 -4.15 -9.51 -4.34
N TYR A 72 -5.09 -10.36 -4.75
CA TYR A 72 -5.61 -10.35 -6.13
C TYR A 72 -6.34 -9.04 -6.43
N ILE A 73 -7.24 -8.59 -5.55
CA ILE A 73 -7.99 -7.34 -5.71
C ILE A 73 -7.04 -6.15 -5.80
N TYR A 74 -6.06 -6.05 -4.88
CA TYR A 74 -5.08 -4.98 -4.91
C TYR A 74 -4.38 -4.86 -6.27
N TRP A 75 -3.85 -5.97 -6.78
CA TRP A 75 -3.16 -5.96 -8.07
C TRP A 75 -4.10 -5.69 -9.24
N ALA A 76 -5.34 -6.19 -9.20
CA ALA A 76 -6.34 -5.89 -10.22
C ALA A 76 -6.64 -4.38 -10.27
N LEU A 77 -6.83 -3.72 -9.12
CA LEU A 77 -7.05 -2.28 -9.02
C LEU A 77 -5.83 -1.48 -9.51
N ARG A 78 -4.62 -1.92 -9.14
CA ARG A 78 -3.37 -1.32 -9.64
C ARG A 78 -3.24 -1.43 -11.17
N GLN A 79 -3.62 -2.56 -11.73
CA GLN A 79 -3.60 -2.76 -13.17
C GLN A 79 -4.55 -1.81 -13.91
N TYR A 80 -5.70 -1.48 -13.32
CA TYR A 80 -6.60 -0.45 -13.87
C TYR A 80 -6.01 0.95 -13.76
N GLN A 81 -5.28 1.29 -12.68
CA GLN A 81 -4.56 2.56 -12.59
C GLN A 81 -3.47 2.70 -13.66
N ILE A 82 -2.76 1.62 -13.95
CA ILE A 82 -1.73 1.58 -14.99
C ILE A 82 -2.36 1.72 -16.39
N GLY A 83 -3.56 1.16 -16.57
CA GLY A 83 -4.32 1.24 -17.80
C GLY A 83 -3.77 0.40 -18.94
N GLY A 84 -4.45 0.46 -20.09
CA GLY A 84 -4.13 -0.33 -21.28
C GLY A 84 -2.83 0.06 -21.99
N ASN A 85 -2.14 1.12 -21.57
CA ASN A 85 -0.87 1.55 -22.17
C ASN A 85 0.30 0.60 -21.86
N ASN A 86 0.14 -0.27 -20.86
CA ASN A 86 1.11 -1.32 -20.54
C ASN A 86 0.51 -2.70 -20.90
N PRO A 87 0.84 -3.26 -22.07
CA PRO A 87 0.24 -4.52 -22.54
C PRO A 87 0.61 -5.73 -21.66
N ASN A 88 1.71 -5.64 -20.90
CA ASN A 88 2.19 -6.74 -20.08
C ASN A 88 1.59 -6.75 -18.67
N PHE A 89 1.12 -5.59 -18.20
CA PHE A 89 0.69 -5.46 -16.80
C PHE A 89 -0.59 -4.64 -16.59
N GLY A 90 -1.01 -3.83 -17.54
CA GLY A 90 -2.20 -2.99 -17.42
C GLY A 90 -3.50 -3.71 -17.77
N ARG A 91 -4.63 -3.19 -17.27
CA ARG A 91 -5.98 -3.58 -17.68
C ARG A 91 -6.63 -2.42 -18.42
N ASN A 92 -7.26 -2.74 -19.55
CA ASN A 92 -7.98 -1.75 -20.34
C ASN A 92 -9.49 -1.82 -20.02
N ASN A 93 -9.93 -0.97 -19.12
CA ASN A 93 -11.35 -0.71 -18.86
C ASN A 93 -11.49 0.72 -18.35
N ALA A 94 -12.11 1.58 -19.15
CA ALA A 94 -12.22 3.01 -18.86
C ALA A 94 -13.03 3.31 -17.59
N ILE A 95 -14.07 2.52 -17.30
CA ILE A 95 -14.92 2.71 -16.13
C ILE A 95 -14.10 2.42 -14.86
N MET A 96 -13.48 1.24 -14.79
CA MET A 96 -12.68 0.87 -13.63
C MET A 96 -11.44 1.76 -13.47
N ALA A 97 -10.79 2.16 -14.55
CA ALA A 97 -9.69 3.11 -14.51
C ALA A 97 -10.12 4.44 -13.85
N ALA A 98 -11.27 5.01 -14.27
CA ALA A 98 -11.81 6.22 -13.68
C ALA A 98 -12.12 6.07 -12.18
N GLN A 99 -12.65 4.92 -11.77
CA GLN A 99 -13.00 4.64 -10.38
C GLN A 99 -11.77 4.60 -9.44
N VAL A 100 -10.62 4.17 -9.93
CA VAL A 100 -9.45 3.93 -9.09
C VAL A 100 -8.31 4.95 -9.23
N GLN A 101 -8.38 5.87 -10.19
CA GLN A 101 -7.28 6.81 -10.48
C GLN A 101 -6.90 7.71 -9.30
N SER A 102 -7.88 8.15 -8.52
CA SER A 102 -7.67 9.04 -7.37
C SER A 102 -7.24 8.31 -6.10
N LEU A 103 -7.31 6.98 -6.07
CA LEU A 103 -6.99 6.18 -4.89
C LEU A 103 -5.49 6.01 -4.72
N SER A 104 -5.00 6.20 -3.50
CA SER A 104 -3.63 5.90 -3.13
C SER A 104 -3.39 4.38 -3.07
N GLN A 105 -2.14 3.96 -3.00
CA GLN A 105 -1.83 2.54 -2.81
C GLN A 105 -2.31 2.01 -1.45
N SER A 106 -2.37 2.87 -0.43
CA SER A 106 -2.94 2.52 0.87
C SER A 106 -4.45 2.28 0.73
N ASP A 107 -5.17 3.20 0.07
CA ASP A 107 -6.60 3.05 -0.17
C ASP A 107 -6.94 1.77 -0.93
N LEU A 108 -6.12 1.42 -1.92
CA LEU A 108 -6.31 0.15 -2.66
C LEU A 108 -6.13 -1.08 -1.77
N LYS A 109 -5.20 -1.04 -0.80
CA LYS A 109 -5.01 -2.14 0.17
C LYS A 109 -6.20 -2.24 1.12
N ASP A 110 -6.67 -1.10 1.62
CA ASP A 110 -7.81 -1.03 2.53
C ASP A 110 -9.09 -1.54 1.84
N LEU A 111 -9.33 -1.09 0.62
CA LEU A 111 -10.45 -1.54 -0.21
C LEU A 111 -10.36 -3.04 -0.51
N ALA A 112 -9.17 -3.55 -0.81
CA ALA A 112 -8.94 -4.96 -1.06
C ALA A 112 -9.20 -5.82 0.19
N ALA A 113 -8.75 -5.38 1.36
CA ALA A 113 -9.01 -6.05 2.63
C ALA A 113 -10.51 -6.06 2.98
N TYR A 114 -11.21 -4.95 2.73
CA TYR A 114 -12.66 -4.89 2.90
C TYR A 114 -13.37 -5.92 1.99
N ILE A 115 -13.01 -5.98 0.71
CA ILE A 115 -13.63 -6.92 -0.25
C ILE A 115 -13.39 -8.37 0.18
N GLU A 116 -12.19 -8.72 0.65
CA GLU A 116 -11.88 -10.06 1.14
C GLU A 116 -12.68 -10.42 2.39
N SER A 117 -12.98 -9.44 3.26
CA SER A 117 -13.74 -9.64 4.50
C SER A 117 -15.23 -9.89 4.28
N LEU A 118 -15.75 -9.65 3.07
CA LEU A 118 -17.15 -9.83 2.76
C LEU A 118 -17.49 -11.31 2.53
N ASP A 119 -18.63 -11.72 3.06
CA ASP A 119 -19.21 -13.02 2.72
C ASP A 119 -19.66 -13.02 1.25
N GLY A 120 -19.11 -13.93 0.47
CA GLY A 120 -19.36 -14.01 -0.96
C GLY A 120 -19.55 -15.44 -1.45
N SER A 121 -19.95 -15.56 -2.72
CA SER A 121 -20.07 -16.85 -3.40
C SER A 121 -18.73 -17.40 -3.92
N LEU A 122 -17.65 -16.63 -3.79
CA LEU A 122 -16.32 -17.08 -4.13
C LEU A 122 -15.78 -17.95 -3.00
N VAL A 123 -15.82 -19.27 -3.20
CA VAL A 123 -15.29 -20.23 -2.23
C VAL A 123 -13.81 -20.45 -2.54
N LEU A 124 -12.96 -20.01 -1.63
CA LEU A 124 -11.53 -20.28 -1.72
C LEU A 124 -11.28 -21.71 -1.24
N LYS A 125 -10.91 -22.58 -2.17
CA LYS A 125 -10.41 -23.92 -1.78
C LYS A 125 -8.99 -23.73 -1.25
N LYS A 126 -8.82 -24.06 0.03
CA LYS A 126 -7.51 -24.17 0.67
C LYS A 126 -6.81 -25.46 0.25
#